data_29d176724e4df3e6367e31961b883c3e
#
_entry.id   29d176724e4df3e6367e31961b883c3e
#
_cell.length_a   1.000
_cell.length_b   1.000
_cell.length_c   1.000
_cell.angle_alpha   90.00
_cell.angle_beta   90.00
_cell.angle_gamma   90.00
#
_symmetry.space_group_name_H-M   'P 1'
#
loop_
_entity.id
_entity.type
_entity.pdbx_description
1 polymer ?
#
loop_
_entity_poly.entity_id
_entity_poly.type
_entity_poly.pdbx_seq_one_letter_code
_entity_poly.pdbx_strand_id
1 'polypeptide(L)'
;VTNAKTEAVAAGPEAAPAVPWPAVSVVMVGMFMAILDSFIVVVAGPAIQADLGASVGQLQWILAGYQLSYAVFMITGGRLADLYGRKRVFITGTAVFTLASLACALAQNPGTLIGARIVQGTGAALMVPQVFAVITLVVPQSARHRVFGTLGIVIGMATMGGQLVGGLLIGADLFGTGWRSVFWVNVPIGIVTIVCAAKRVPESRATGTRRLDVPGVLALSAALLLLTFPLIQGREAGWPWWTWACFAASLAAFALFVALERGIDRRGGDPLMKLSLFSQRSFSLGIVLVLAVYALLTSYYLALSISMQEGLGMSALGAGLVYTPAAVTFFVFSKAAGRLVPKYGRRVLEVGAVVLATGYLATAVVLLSGPRLTPLLIIPTLMLQSVGGGLLITPLLNTVLSRIAPETVGTASGVLSTAQQIGGALGVAVVGAVFFNSFRPEADGKAEAAGHAFAMSSLTTCAIAVLAAVLVFLLPNKKAPAAG
;
A
#
# COMPACT_ATOMS: atom_id res chain seq x y z
N VAL A 1 -62.06 25.33 35.13
CA VAL A 1 -60.65 25.32 35.57
C VAL A 1 -60.25 23.86 35.72
N THR A 2 -59.63 23.24 34.73
CA THR A 2 -59.10 21.88 34.84
C THR A 2 -57.69 21.92 34.31
N ASN A 3 -56.70 21.85 35.21
CA ASN A 3 -55.25 21.77 34.93
C ASN A 3 -54.93 20.37 34.36
N ALA A 4 -54.62 20.30 33.08
CA ALA A 4 -53.95 19.13 32.48
C ALA A 4 -52.43 19.33 32.65
N LYS A 5 -51.85 18.70 33.66
CA LYS A 5 -50.38 18.52 33.75
C LYS A 5 -49.99 17.50 32.68
N THR A 6 -49.33 17.99 31.63
CA THR A 6 -48.63 17.16 30.65
C THR A 6 -47.36 16.61 31.32
N GLU A 7 -47.39 15.35 31.73
CA GLU A 7 -46.20 14.62 32.14
C GLU A 7 -45.29 14.49 30.92
N ALA A 8 -44.19 15.23 30.90
CA ALA A 8 -43.07 15.01 29.99
C ALA A 8 -42.41 13.67 30.40
N VAL A 9 -42.71 12.61 29.65
CA VAL A 9 -41.97 11.36 29.72
C VAL A 9 -40.52 11.68 29.33
N ALA A 10 -39.64 11.66 30.31
CA ALA A 10 -38.22 11.77 30.11
C ALA A 10 -37.78 10.59 29.20
N ALA A 11 -37.48 10.87 27.93
CA ALA A 11 -36.83 9.92 27.07
C ALA A 11 -35.50 9.53 27.73
N GLY A 12 -35.41 8.29 28.16
CA GLY A 12 -34.16 7.71 28.68
C GLY A 12 -33.04 7.87 27.64
N PRO A 13 -31.78 7.86 28.06
CA PRO A 13 -30.65 8.03 27.11
C PRO A 13 -30.77 6.97 26.02
N GLU A 14 -31.05 7.41 24.78
CA GLU A 14 -31.03 6.54 23.61
C GLU A 14 -29.70 5.82 23.59
N ALA A 15 -29.71 4.51 23.74
CA ALA A 15 -28.50 3.68 23.66
C ALA A 15 -27.79 4.00 22.35
N ALA A 16 -26.55 4.45 22.44
CA ALA A 16 -25.76 4.79 21.24
C ALA A 16 -25.80 3.63 20.22
N PRO A 17 -26.19 3.87 18.98
CA PRO A 17 -26.46 2.81 18.02
C PRO A 17 -25.22 1.91 17.90
N ALA A 18 -25.42 0.60 18.10
CA ALA A 18 -24.36 -0.39 18.19
C ALA A 18 -23.64 -0.55 16.84
N VAL A 19 -22.30 -0.59 16.86
CA VAL A 19 -21.50 -0.89 15.66
C VAL A 19 -21.77 -2.31 15.21
N PRO A 20 -22.12 -2.58 13.93
CA PRO A 20 -22.34 -3.92 13.41
C PRO A 20 -21.00 -4.63 13.15
N TRP A 21 -20.26 -4.95 14.21
CA TRP A 21 -18.95 -5.58 14.17
C TRP A 21 -18.85 -6.80 13.24
N PRO A 22 -19.87 -7.68 13.14
CA PRO A 22 -19.80 -8.82 12.23
C PRO A 22 -19.61 -8.44 10.75
N ALA A 23 -20.27 -7.38 10.28
CA ALA A 23 -20.09 -6.89 8.90
C ALA A 23 -18.76 -6.14 8.75
N VAL A 24 -18.42 -5.31 9.74
CA VAL A 24 -17.18 -4.52 9.77
C VAL A 24 -15.95 -5.42 9.79
N SER A 25 -15.93 -6.46 10.64
CA SER A 25 -14.79 -7.40 10.73
C SER A 25 -14.56 -8.16 9.42
N VAL A 26 -15.62 -8.57 8.75
CA VAL A 26 -15.51 -9.30 7.47
C VAL A 26 -14.82 -8.45 6.40
N VAL A 27 -15.21 -7.18 6.25
CA VAL A 27 -14.56 -6.31 5.26
C VAL A 27 -13.14 -5.94 5.68
N MET A 28 -12.86 -5.82 6.99
CA MET A 28 -11.50 -5.61 7.51
C MET A 28 -10.57 -6.80 7.23
N VAL A 29 -11.07 -8.04 7.26
CA VAL A 29 -10.30 -9.24 6.86
C VAL A 29 -9.92 -9.14 5.38
N GLY A 30 -10.82 -8.71 4.49
CA GLY A 30 -10.48 -8.48 3.09
C GLY A 30 -9.36 -7.45 2.92
N MET A 31 -9.42 -6.32 3.65
CA MET A 31 -8.35 -5.32 3.66
C MET A 31 -7.02 -5.91 4.15
N PHE A 32 -7.08 -6.66 5.27
CA PHE A 32 -5.91 -7.33 5.83
C PHE A 32 -5.25 -8.27 4.82
N MET A 33 -6.04 -9.11 4.14
CA MET A 33 -5.55 -10.03 3.12
C MET A 33 -4.81 -9.31 1.98
N ALA A 34 -5.42 -8.25 1.41
CA ALA A 34 -4.83 -7.52 0.29
C ALA A 34 -3.52 -6.84 0.65
N ILE A 35 -3.43 -6.26 1.86
CA ILE A 35 -2.22 -5.58 2.32
C ILE A 35 -1.15 -6.59 2.73
N LEU A 36 -1.53 -7.62 3.49
CA LEU A 36 -0.62 -8.69 3.88
C LEU A 36 0.05 -9.31 2.65
N ASP A 37 -0.74 -9.62 1.61
CA ASP A 37 -0.26 -10.22 0.37
C ASP A 37 0.76 -9.33 -0.36
N SER A 38 0.60 -8.01 -0.32
CA SER A 38 1.58 -7.07 -0.89
C SER A 38 2.96 -7.18 -0.24
N PHE A 39 3.02 -7.48 1.06
CA PHE A 39 4.27 -7.49 1.82
C PHE A 39 4.82 -8.89 2.08
N ILE A 40 3.97 -9.90 2.19
CA ILE A 40 4.38 -11.29 2.46
C ILE A 40 5.21 -11.88 1.31
N VAL A 41 4.88 -11.52 0.07
CA VAL A 41 5.59 -11.99 -1.14
C VAL A 41 7.00 -11.41 -1.23
N VAL A 42 7.27 -10.25 -0.60
CA VAL A 42 8.61 -9.66 -0.58
C VAL A 42 9.63 -10.59 0.11
N VAL A 43 9.24 -11.22 1.23
CA VAL A 43 10.08 -12.20 1.93
C VAL A 43 10.23 -13.49 1.13
N ALA A 44 9.21 -13.87 0.36
CA ALA A 44 9.23 -15.05 -0.49
C ALA A 44 10.09 -14.86 -1.76
N GLY A 45 10.45 -13.61 -2.10
CA GLY A 45 11.15 -13.26 -3.33
C GLY A 45 12.37 -14.13 -3.65
N PRO A 46 13.38 -14.25 -2.77
CA PRO A 46 14.54 -15.08 -3.00
C PRO A 46 14.20 -16.58 -3.22
N ALA A 47 13.26 -17.12 -2.42
CA ALA A 47 12.82 -18.50 -2.56
C ALA A 47 12.07 -18.75 -3.89
N ILE A 48 11.24 -17.79 -4.33
CA ILE A 48 10.57 -17.83 -5.64
C ILE A 48 11.61 -17.81 -6.76
N GLN A 49 12.61 -16.94 -6.65
CA GLN A 49 13.66 -16.80 -7.66
C GLN A 49 14.47 -18.08 -7.80
N ALA A 50 14.87 -18.70 -6.68
CA ALA A 50 15.61 -19.94 -6.67
C ALA A 50 14.81 -21.13 -7.22
N ASP A 51 13.52 -21.27 -6.83
CA ASP A 51 12.67 -22.40 -7.21
C ASP A 51 12.21 -22.35 -8.68
N LEU A 52 11.82 -21.15 -9.16
CA LEU A 52 11.30 -20.97 -10.52
C LEU A 52 12.38 -20.55 -11.54
N GLY A 53 13.63 -20.33 -11.13
CA GLY A 53 14.69 -19.80 -11.99
C GLY A 53 14.37 -18.41 -12.53
N ALA A 54 13.69 -17.58 -11.75
CA ALA A 54 13.23 -16.28 -12.20
C ALA A 54 14.38 -15.28 -12.33
N SER A 55 14.40 -14.51 -13.43
CA SER A 55 15.32 -13.39 -13.56
C SER A 55 14.97 -12.26 -12.58
N VAL A 56 15.90 -11.33 -12.39
CA VAL A 56 15.68 -10.14 -11.54
C VAL A 56 14.47 -9.34 -12.01
N GLY A 57 14.34 -9.13 -13.32
CA GLY A 57 13.21 -8.41 -13.90
C GLY A 57 11.89 -9.17 -13.69
N GLN A 58 11.90 -10.49 -13.78
CA GLN A 58 10.71 -11.31 -13.48
C GLN A 58 10.32 -11.22 -12.02
N LEU A 59 11.27 -11.23 -11.07
CA LEU A 59 10.98 -11.01 -9.65
C LEU A 59 10.36 -9.63 -9.42
N GLN A 60 10.91 -8.59 -10.05
CA GLN A 60 10.34 -7.25 -9.97
C GLN A 60 8.91 -7.21 -10.53
N TRP A 61 8.63 -7.93 -11.62
CA TRP A 61 7.27 -8.03 -12.18
C TRP A 61 6.29 -8.81 -11.29
N ILE A 62 6.74 -9.85 -10.59
CA ILE A 62 5.92 -10.57 -9.61
C ILE A 62 5.42 -9.61 -8.50
N LEU A 63 6.26 -8.67 -8.07
CA LEU A 63 5.93 -7.67 -7.06
C LEU A 63 5.15 -6.49 -7.65
N ALA A 64 5.68 -5.86 -8.70
CA ALA A 64 5.11 -4.65 -9.29
C ALA A 64 3.81 -4.93 -10.06
N GLY A 65 3.67 -6.08 -10.71
CA GLY A 65 2.49 -6.45 -11.48
C GLY A 65 1.20 -6.46 -10.64
N TYR A 66 1.28 -6.98 -9.42
CA TYR A 66 0.18 -6.90 -8.45
C TYR A 66 -0.16 -5.45 -8.11
N GLN A 67 0.83 -4.65 -7.74
CA GLN A 67 0.62 -3.26 -7.32
C GLN A 67 0.09 -2.38 -8.46
N LEU A 68 0.58 -2.58 -9.68
CA LEU A 68 0.12 -1.84 -10.86
C LEU A 68 -1.32 -2.17 -11.22
N SER A 69 -1.67 -3.46 -11.31
CA SER A 69 -3.05 -3.86 -11.60
C SER A 69 -4.00 -3.39 -10.49
N TYR A 70 -3.58 -3.47 -9.24
CA TYR A 70 -4.32 -2.94 -8.10
C TYR A 70 -4.54 -1.42 -8.25
N ALA A 71 -3.49 -0.64 -8.57
CA ALA A 71 -3.58 0.80 -8.77
C ALA A 71 -4.56 1.18 -9.88
N VAL A 72 -4.40 0.55 -11.05
CA VAL A 72 -5.18 0.83 -12.25
C VAL A 72 -6.67 0.58 -12.05
N PHE A 73 -7.01 -0.57 -11.47
CA PHE A 73 -8.41 -0.98 -11.32
C PHE A 73 -9.08 -0.51 -10.04
N MET A 74 -8.35 0.15 -9.12
CA MET A 74 -8.89 0.54 -7.82
C MET A 74 -10.06 1.53 -7.93
N ILE A 75 -9.93 2.57 -8.75
CA ILE A 75 -10.99 3.56 -8.95
C ILE A 75 -12.15 2.92 -9.71
N THR A 76 -11.84 2.08 -10.69
CA THR A 76 -12.83 1.29 -11.45
C THR A 76 -13.61 0.37 -10.52
N GLY A 77 -12.96 -0.30 -9.57
CA GLY A 77 -13.60 -1.15 -8.55
C GLY A 77 -14.60 -0.39 -7.69
N GLY A 78 -14.28 0.85 -7.31
CA GLY A 78 -15.23 1.72 -6.62
C GLY A 78 -16.47 2.04 -7.45
N ARG A 79 -16.28 2.35 -8.73
CA ARG A 79 -17.40 2.65 -9.64
C ARG A 79 -18.26 1.43 -9.99
N LEU A 80 -17.65 0.27 -10.17
CA LEU A 80 -18.38 -0.98 -10.36
C LEU A 80 -19.29 -1.28 -9.17
N ALA A 81 -18.83 -0.96 -7.96
CA ALA A 81 -19.63 -1.15 -6.76
C ALA A 81 -20.83 -0.18 -6.67
N ASP A 82 -20.66 1.05 -7.12
CA ASP A 82 -21.77 1.99 -7.22
C ASP A 82 -22.85 1.50 -8.21
N LEU A 83 -22.45 0.84 -9.32
CA LEU A 83 -23.35 0.30 -10.34
C LEU A 83 -24.00 -1.03 -9.95
N TYR A 84 -23.18 -1.99 -9.51
CA TYR A 84 -23.62 -3.38 -9.32
C TYR A 84 -23.92 -3.75 -7.86
N GLY A 85 -23.53 -2.89 -6.92
CA GLY A 85 -23.70 -3.11 -5.48
C GLY A 85 -22.39 -3.44 -4.77
N ARG A 86 -22.20 -2.82 -3.62
CA ARG A 86 -20.93 -2.89 -2.86
C ARG A 86 -20.62 -4.28 -2.33
N LYS A 87 -21.64 -4.98 -1.80
CA LYS A 87 -21.50 -6.36 -1.34
C LYS A 87 -21.10 -7.30 -2.49
N ARG A 88 -21.79 -7.20 -3.64
CA ARG A 88 -21.52 -8.06 -4.79
C ARG A 88 -20.09 -7.85 -5.29
N VAL A 89 -19.66 -6.59 -5.47
CA VAL A 89 -18.31 -6.29 -5.95
C VAL A 89 -17.25 -6.70 -4.93
N PHE A 90 -17.50 -6.55 -3.62
CA PHE A 90 -16.62 -7.07 -2.57
C PHE A 90 -16.44 -8.58 -2.67
N ILE A 91 -17.55 -9.34 -2.78
CA ILE A 91 -17.52 -10.81 -2.89
C ILE A 91 -16.82 -11.23 -4.18
N THR A 92 -17.13 -10.61 -5.32
CA THR A 92 -16.48 -10.91 -6.61
C THR A 92 -14.98 -10.61 -6.54
N GLY A 93 -14.59 -9.44 -5.98
CA GLY A 93 -13.19 -9.08 -5.80
C GLY A 93 -12.44 -10.07 -4.90
N THR A 94 -13.06 -10.48 -3.78
CA THR A 94 -12.51 -11.51 -2.89
C THR A 94 -12.39 -12.87 -3.60
N ALA A 95 -13.36 -13.25 -4.41
CA ALA A 95 -13.31 -14.50 -5.18
C ALA A 95 -12.20 -14.48 -6.23
N VAL A 96 -12.08 -13.39 -7.01
CA VAL A 96 -10.99 -13.21 -7.98
C VAL A 96 -9.64 -13.24 -7.28
N PHE A 97 -9.49 -12.54 -6.16
CA PHE A 97 -8.26 -12.54 -5.35
C PHE A 97 -7.91 -13.94 -4.87
N THR A 98 -8.88 -14.68 -4.34
CA THR A 98 -8.69 -16.04 -3.79
C THR A 98 -8.31 -17.04 -4.87
N LEU A 99 -9.01 -17.02 -6.01
CA LEU A 99 -8.71 -17.88 -7.16
C LEU A 99 -7.33 -17.55 -7.78
N ALA A 100 -7.01 -16.28 -7.87
CA ALA A 100 -5.68 -15.86 -8.33
C ALA A 100 -4.57 -16.23 -7.33
N SER A 101 -4.82 -16.16 -6.02
CA SER A 101 -3.91 -16.69 -4.99
C SER A 101 -3.67 -18.19 -5.17
N LEU A 102 -4.72 -18.96 -5.43
CA LEU A 102 -4.59 -20.38 -5.75
C LEU A 102 -3.75 -20.58 -7.02
N ALA A 103 -3.97 -19.79 -8.08
CA ALA A 103 -3.17 -19.83 -9.28
C ALA A 103 -1.69 -19.47 -9.03
N CYS A 104 -1.41 -18.48 -8.16
CA CYS A 104 -0.06 -18.16 -7.72
C CYS A 104 0.60 -19.36 -6.99
N ALA A 105 -0.12 -20.00 -6.08
CA ALA A 105 0.37 -21.15 -5.34
C ALA A 105 0.68 -22.37 -6.25
N LEU A 106 -0.02 -22.49 -7.36
CA LEU A 106 0.14 -23.57 -8.35
C LEU A 106 1.10 -23.22 -9.50
N ALA A 107 1.67 -22.00 -9.51
CA ALA A 107 2.54 -21.56 -10.59
C ALA A 107 3.81 -22.40 -10.69
N GLN A 108 4.14 -22.81 -11.92
CA GLN A 108 5.31 -23.64 -12.25
C GLN A 108 6.42 -22.87 -12.97
N ASN A 109 6.16 -21.65 -13.37
CA ASN A 109 7.14 -20.76 -14.02
C ASN A 109 6.87 -19.30 -13.69
N PRO A 110 7.85 -18.40 -13.86
CA PRO A 110 7.69 -16.99 -13.53
C PRO A 110 6.56 -16.29 -14.30
N GLY A 111 6.35 -16.64 -15.57
CA GLY A 111 5.31 -16.02 -16.41
C GLY A 111 3.90 -16.29 -15.90
N THR A 112 3.60 -17.52 -15.51
CA THR A 112 2.30 -17.87 -14.91
C THR A 112 2.10 -17.18 -13.57
N LEU A 113 3.14 -17.07 -12.75
CA LEU A 113 3.09 -16.36 -11.48
C LEU A 113 2.82 -14.86 -11.71
N ILE A 114 3.51 -14.20 -12.63
CA ILE A 114 3.27 -12.79 -12.99
C ILE A 114 1.82 -12.58 -13.44
N GLY A 115 1.33 -13.42 -14.36
CA GLY A 115 -0.05 -13.34 -14.83
C GLY A 115 -1.08 -13.50 -13.69
N ALA A 116 -0.88 -14.49 -12.82
CA ALA A 116 -1.72 -14.69 -11.64
C ALA A 116 -1.67 -13.50 -10.67
N ARG A 117 -0.50 -12.89 -10.45
CA ARG A 117 -0.31 -11.68 -9.63
C ARG A 117 -1.07 -10.48 -10.18
N ILE A 118 -1.09 -10.28 -11.50
CA ILE A 118 -1.87 -9.22 -12.16
C ILE A 118 -3.37 -9.42 -11.91
N VAL A 119 -3.86 -10.65 -12.06
CA VAL A 119 -5.27 -10.98 -11.78
C VAL A 119 -5.59 -10.81 -10.29
N GLN A 120 -4.67 -11.19 -9.40
CA GLN A 120 -4.83 -11.04 -7.96
C GLN A 120 -4.92 -9.57 -7.54
N GLY A 121 -4.08 -8.70 -8.12
CA GLY A 121 -4.13 -7.26 -7.90
C GLY A 121 -5.45 -6.64 -8.38
N THR A 122 -6.01 -7.13 -9.49
CA THR A 122 -7.35 -6.73 -9.96
C THR A 122 -8.43 -7.14 -8.93
N GLY A 123 -8.33 -8.34 -8.35
CA GLY A 123 -9.21 -8.78 -7.26
C GLY A 123 -9.15 -7.85 -6.04
N ALA A 124 -7.95 -7.49 -5.61
CA ALA A 124 -7.74 -6.53 -4.53
C ALA A 124 -8.35 -5.15 -4.84
N ALA A 125 -8.20 -4.68 -6.08
CA ALA A 125 -8.76 -3.42 -6.56
C ALA A 125 -10.30 -3.37 -6.51
N LEU A 126 -10.94 -4.49 -6.75
CA LEU A 126 -12.40 -4.62 -6.61
C LEU A 126 -12.83 -4.66 -5.14
N MET A 127 -12.07 -5.34 -4.29
CA MET A 127 -12.40 -5.61 -2.89
C MET A 127 -12.17 -4.41 -1.98
N VAL A 128 -11.00 -3.79 -2.03
CA VAL A 128 -10.53 -2.83 -1.01
C VAL A 128 -11.34 -1.54 -0.95
N PRO A 129 -11.76 -0.89 -2.05
CA PRO A 129 -12.60 0.30 -1.97
C PRO A 129 -13.92 0.06 -1.24
N GLN A 130 -14.44 -1.18 -1.28
CA GLN A 130 -15.70 -1.54 -0.64
C GLN A 130 -15.59 -1.57 0.88
N VAL A 131 -14.40 -1.78 1.42
CA VAL A 131 -14.15 -1.75 2.87
C VAL A 131 -14.53 -0.39 3.45
N PHE A 132 -14.01 0.69 2.86
CA PHE A 132 -14.32 2.05 3.26
C PHE A 132 -15.80 2.40 3.05
N ALA A 133 -16.35 1.98 1.91
CA ALA A 133 -17.74 2.24 1.55
C ALA A 133 -18.72 1.53 2.48
N VAL A 134 -18.49 0.26 2.80
CA VAL A 134 -19.33 -0.51 3.73
C VAL A 134 -19.23 0.05 5.14
N ILE A 135 -18.03 0.34 5.65
CA ILE A 135 -17.86 0.94 6.99
C ILE A 135 -18.63 2.26 7.07
N THR A 136 -18.52 3.13 6.07
CA THR A 136 -19.23 4.41 6.05
C THR A 136 -20.75 4.25 6.03
N LEU A 137 -21.24 3.20 5.39
CA LEU A 137 -22.67 2.91 5.28
C LEU A 137 -23.26 2.36 6.59
N VAL A 138 -22.58 1.34 7.18
CA VAL A 138 -23.17 0.56 8.28
C VAL A 138 -22.82 1.12 9.66
N VAL A 139 -21.77 1.95 9.77
CA VAL A 139 -21.31 2.48 11.05
C VAL A 139 -21.89 3.86 11.31
N PRO A 140 -22.57 4.08 12.45
CA PRO A 140 -23.06 5.39 12.88
C PRO A 140 -21.94 6.42 12.92
N GLN A 141 -22.26 7.68 12.58
CA GLN A 141 -21.25 8.76 12.47
C GLN A 141 -20.44 8.93 13.77
N SER A 142 -21.09 8.81 14.93
CA SER A 142 -20.46 8.90 16.26
C SER A 142 -19.40 7.83 16.53
N ALA A 143 -19.53 6.64 15.91
CA ALA A 143 -18.63 5.50 16.10
C ALA A 143 -17.57 5.35 14.99
N ARG A 144 -17.68 6.11 13.89
CA ARG A 144 -16.78 5.98 12.73
C ARG A 144 -15.31 6.17 13.09
N HIS A 145 -14.98 7.14 13.94
CA HIS A 145 -13.59 7.38 14.37
C HIS A 145 -12.97 6.16 15.04
N ARG A 146 -13.74 5.43 15.86
CA ARG A 146 -13.29 4.20 16.52
C ARG A 146 -13.07 3.06 15.51
N VAL A 147 -13.98 2.89 14.56
CA VAL A 147 -13.88 1.84 13.54
C VAL A 147 -12.74 2.11 12.56
N PHE A 148 -12.55 3.35 12.11
CA PHE A 148 -11.39 3.73 11.28
C PHE A 148 -10.07 3.63 12.04
N GLY A 149 -10.07 3.90 13.36
CA GLY A 149 -8.91 3.63 14.20
C GLY A 149 -8.54 2.15 14.24
N THR A 150 -9.54 1.25 14.37
CA THR A 150 -9.34 -0.21 14.30
C THR A 150 -8.84 -0.62 12.90
N LEU A 151 -9.41 -0.05 11.82
CA LEU A 151 -8.93 -0.29 10.46
C LEU A 151 -7.47 0.11 10.28
N GLY A 152 -7.05 1.24 10.85
CA GLY A 152 -5.65 1.67 10.86
C GLY A 152 -4.72 0.66 11.55
N ILE A 153 -5.17 0.06 12.65
CA ILE A 153 -4.44 -1.02 13.33
C ILE A 153 -4.33 -2.25 12.42
N VAL A 154 -5.42 -2.66 11.77
CA VAL A 154 -5.45 -3.80 10.84
C VAL A 154 -4.47 -3.57 9.67
N ILE A 155 -4.47 -2.37 9.09
CA ILE A 155 -3.53 -1.98 8.02
C ILE A 155 -2.09 -2.06 8.52
N GLY A 156 -1.79 -1.49 9.69
CA GLY A 156 -0.44 -1.52 10.28
C GLY A 156 0.03 -2.94 10.57
N MET A 157 -0.85 -3.79 11.13
CA MET A 157 -0.55 -5.21 11.38
C MET A 157 -0.29 -5.98 10.08
N ALA A 158 -1.07 -5.74 9.03
CA ALA A 158 -0.88 -6.38 7.74
C ALA A 158 0.44 -5.97 7.08
N THR A 159 0.77 -4.67 7.13
CA THR A 159 1.98 -4.12 6.51
C THR A 159 3.24 -4.63 7.20
N MET A 160 3.29 -4.54 8.53
CA MET A 160 4.48 -4.92 9.28
C MET A 160 4.54 -6.42 9.57
N GLY A 161 3.36 -7.04 9.81
CA GLY A 161 3.24 -8.46 10.06
C GLY A 161 3.50 -9.33 8.83
N GLY A 162 3.34 -8.78 7.61
CA GLY A 162 3.53 -9.52 6.37
C GLY A 162 4.90 -10.19 6.26
N GLN A 163 5.95 -9.48 6.67
CA GLN A 163 7.32 -10.01 6.66
C GLN A 163 7.48 -11.19 7.63
N LEU A 164 6.99 -11.04 8.86
CA LEU A 164 7.07 -12.08 9.88
C LEU A 164 6.20 -13.29 9.52
N VAL A 165 4.95 -13.06 9.10
CA VAL A 165 4.03 -14.14 8.69
C VAL A 165 4.58 -14.87 7.48
N GLY A 166 5.16 -14.16 6.49
CA GLY A 166 5.82 -14.78 5.34
C GLY A 166 6.97 -15.68 5.75
N GLY A 167 7.86 -15.17 6.61
CA GLY A 167 8.97 -15.94 7.14
C GLY A 167 8.52 -17.19 7.92
N LEU A 168 7.47 -17.05 8.74
CA LEU A 168 6.89 -18.19 9.50
C LEU A 168 6.28 -19.24 8.57
N LEU A 169 5.51 -18.84 7.56
CA LEU A 169 4.86 -19.77 6.63
C LEU A 169 5.88 -20.53 5.79
N ILE A 170 6.92 -19.84 5.29
CA ILE A 170 7.99 -20.44 4.51
C ILE A 170 8.83 -21.36 5.39
N GLY A 171 9.19 -20.90 6.61
CA GLY A 171 10.00 -21.67 7.55
C GLY A 171 9.28 -22.90 8.12
N ALA A 172 7.94 -22.84 8.27
CA ALA A 172 7.14 -23.98 8.70
C ALA A 172 6.99 -25.03 7.61
N ASP A 173 7.23 -24.68 6.36
CA ASP A 173 7.15 -25.55 5.17
C ASP A 173 5.95 -26.49 5.18
N LEU A 174 4.77 -25.94 5.46
CA LEU A 174 3.54 -26.72 5.60
C LEU A 174 3.29 -27.56 4.34
N PHE A 175 3.29 -28.86 4.50
CA PHE A 175 3.10 -29.85 3.44
C PHE A 175 4.16 -29.81 2.31
N GLY A 176 5.38 -29.33 2.56
CA GLY A 176 6.42 -29.20 1.55
C GLY A 176 6.14 -28.14 0.49
N THR A 177 5.31 -27.14 0.81
CA THR A 177 4.90 -26.13 -0.15
C THR A 177 5.86 -24.93 -0.26
N GLY A 178 6.81 -24.80 0.67
CA GLY A 178 7.82 -23.76 0.67
C GLY A 178 7.20 -22.35 0.56
N TRP A 179 7.70 -21.54 -0.37
CA TRP A 179 7.20 -20.19 -0.62
C TRP A 179 5.73 -20.13 -1.09
N ARG A 180 5.20 -21.23 -1.65
CA ARG A 180 3.81 -21.30 -2.11
C ARG A 180 2.82 -21.16 -0.97
N SER A 181 3.23 -21.44 0.27
CA SER A 181 2.44 -21.28 1.49
C SER A 181 1.93 -19.85 1.68
N VAL A 182 2.68 -18.84 1.22
CA VAL A 182 2.28 -17.41 1.34
C VAL A 182 1.04 -17.08 0.50
N PHE A 183 0.78 -17.85 -0.55
CA PHE A 183 -0.43 -17.73 -1.36
C PHE A 183 -1.52 -18.68 -0.88
N TRP A 184 -1.16 -19.91 -0.46
CA TRP A 184 -2.12 -20.87 0.07
C TRP A 184 -2.91 -20.34 1.25
N VAL A 185 -2.29 -19.55 2.13
CA VAL A 185 -2.96 -18.97 3.30
C VAL A 185 -4.17 -18.11 2.95
N ASN A 186 -4.15 -17.47 1.79
CA ASN A 186 -5.25 -16.62 1.33
C ASN A 186 -6.49 -17.42 0.92
N VAL A 187 -6.33 -18.69 0.54
CA VAL A 187 -7.44 -19.51 0.01
C VAL A 187 -8.50 -19.79 1.09
N PRO A 188 -8.19 -20.40 2.24
CA PRO A 188 -9.17 -20.63 3.29
C PRO A 188 -9.73 -19.33 3.84
N ILE A 189 -8.89 -18.31 4.04
CA ILE A 189 -9.35 -17.00 4.55
C ILE A 189 -10.31 -16.35 3.57
N GLY A 190 -10.02 -16.40 2.27
CA GLY A 190 -10.87 -15.85 1.22
C GLY A 190 -12.23 -16.55 1.15
N ILE A 191 -12.26 -17.89 1.21
CA ILE A 191 -13.50 -18.67 1.21
C ILE A 191 -14.36 -18.28 2.42
N VAL A 192 -13.78 -18.23 3.62
CA VAL A 192 -14.50 -17.82 4.84
C VAL A 192 -15.00 -16.38 4.71
N THR A 193 -14.17 -15.48 4.18
CA THR A 193 -14.56 -14.08 3.96
C THR A 193 -15.74 -13.96 3.00
N ILE A 194 -15.76 -14.70 1.89
CA ILE A 194 -16.86 -14.74 0.94
C ILE A 194 -18.16 -15.20 1.62
N VAL A 195 -18.11 -16.33 2.33
CA VAL A 195 -19.30 -16.90 3.01
C VAL A 195 -19.82 -15.93 4.08
N CYS A 196 -18.93 -15.35 4.88
CA CYS A 196 -19.30 -14.38 5.90
C CYS A 196 -19.84 -13.09 5.28
N ALA A 197 -19.26 -12.59 4.19
CA ALA A 197 -19.74 -11.40 3.49
C ALA A 197 -21.14 -11.63 2.91
N ALA A 198 -21.38 -12.79 2.32
CA ALA A 198 -22.69 -13.13 1.78
C ALA A 198 -23.80 -13.09 2.87
N LYS A 199 -23.48 -13.45 4.12
CA LYS A 199 -24.43 -13.51 5.23
C LYS A 199 -24.52 -12.21 6.05
N ARG A 200 -23.42 -11.45 6.18
CA ARG A 200 -23.28 -10.37 7.16
C ARG A 200 -23.21 -8.96 6.58
N VAL A 201 -22.72 -8.82 5.34
CA VAL A 201 -22.60 -7.50 4.69
C VAL A 201 -23.93 -7.15 4.02
N PRO A 202 -24.54 -5.99 4.32
CA PRO A 202 -25.75 -5.55 3.63
C PRO A 202 -25.43 -5.11 2.20
N GLU A 203 -26.36 -5.35 1.29
CA GLU A 203 -26.25 -4.82 -0.08
C GLU A 203 -26.57 -3.33 -0.08
N SER A 204 -25.80 -2.58 -0.85
CA SER A 204 -26.05 -1.16 -1.05
C SER A 204 -25.54 -0.73 -2.44
N ARG A 205 -26.26 0.19 -3.05
CA ARG A 205 -25.93 0.80 -4.33
C ARG A 205 -25.98 2.31 -4.21
N ALA A 206 -25.19 3.01 -5.00
CA ALA A 206 -25.33 4.45 -5.10
C ALA A 206 -26.62 4.81 -5.86
N THR A 207 -27.28 5.87 -5.44
CA THR A 207 -28.40 6.47 -6.17
C THR A 207 -27.85 7.34 -7.29
N GLY A 208 -28.11 7.01 -8.54
CA GLY A 208 -27.71 7.78 -9.71
C GLY A 208 -27.08 6.91 -10.83
N THR A 209 -27.15 7.41 -12.06
CA THR A 209 -26.56 6.76 -13.25
C THR A 209 -25.11 7.21 -13.42
N ARG A 210 -24.17 6.51 -12.80
CA ARG A 210 -22.73 6.73 -13.06
C ARG A 210 -22.27 5.85 -14.22
N ARG A 211 -21.44 6.40 -15.10
CA ARG A 211 -20.85 5.66 -16.23
C ARG A 211 -19.40 5.31 -15.93
N LEU A 212 -18.97 4.17 -16.48
CA LEU A 212 -17.56 3.74 -16.39
C LEU A 212 -16.73 4.52 -17.42
N ASP A 213 -15.69 5.17 -16.97
CA ASP A 213 -14.73 5.86 -17.84
C ASP A 213 -13.67 4.87 -18.37
N VAL A 214 -14.06 4.05 -19.34
CA VAL A 214 -13.16 3.06 -19.95
C VAL A 214 -11.96 3.73 -20.64
N PRO A 215 -12.12 4.83 -21.42
CA PRO A 215 -10.99 5.53 -22.02
C PRO A 215 -9.96 6.04 -20.98
N GLY A 216 -10.42 6.62 -19.87
CA GLY A 216 -9.53 7.07 -18.78
C GLY A 216 -8.77 5.91 -18.14
N VAL A 217 -9.45 4.78 -17.88
CA VAL A 217 -8.80 3.57 -17.35
C VAL A 217 -7.71 3.07 -18.31
N LEU A 218 -8.01 2.98 -19.61
CA LEU A 218 -7.06 2.50 -20.60
C LEU A 218 -5.84 3.45 -20.74
N ALA A 219 -6.09 4.76 -20.78
CA ALA A 219 -5.02 5.76 -20.87
C ALA A 219 -4.11 5.73 -19.65
N LEU A 220 -4.67 5.66 -18.43
CA LEU A 220 -3.88 5.55 -17.21
C LEU A 220 -3.11 4.23 -17.14
N SER A 221 -3.73 3.12 -17.53
CA SER A 221 -3.06 1.80 -17.62
C SER A 221 -1.87 1.84 -18.55
N ALA A 222 -2.07 2.37 -19.76
CA ALA A 222 -1.01 2.51 -20.75
C ALA A 222 0.12 3.40 -20.23
N ALA A 223 -0.19 4.54 -19.61
CA ALA A 223 0.79 5.44 -19.05
C ALA A 223 1.66 4.75 -17.97
N LEU A 224 1.04 4.03 -17.04
CA LEU A 224 1.73 3.34 -15.97
C LEU A 224 2.57 2.15 -16.46
N LEU A 225 2.05 1.37 -17.41
CA LEU A 225 2.79 0.26 -18.00
C LEU A 225 3.99 0.76 -18.80
N LEU A 226 3.80 1.79 -19.64
CA LEU A 226 4.88 2.42 -20.41
C LEU A 226 5.95 3.08 -19.53
N LEU A 227 5.60 3.48 -18.32
CA LEU A 227 6.56 4.00 -17.33
C LEU A 227 7.33 2.85 -16.66
N THR A 228 6.62 1.82 -16.20
CA THR A 228 7.20 0.78 -15.34
C THR A 228 7.96 -0.27 -16.14
N PHE A 229 7.48 -0.62 -17.34
CA PHE A 229 8.10 -1.61 -18.19
C PHE A 229 9.60 -1.31 -18.50
N PRO A 230 9.96 -0.10 -19.00
CA PRO A 230 11.36 0.21 -19.24
C PRO A 230 12.20 0.34 -17.97
N LEU A 231 11.62 0.72 -16.82
CA LEU A 231 12.33 0.75 -15.55
C LEU A 231 12.77 -0.65 -15.09
N ILE A 232 11.94 -1.67 -15.35
CA ILE A 232 12.23 -3.06 -14.97
C ILE A 232 13.13 -3.73 -16.02
N GLN A 233 12.73 -3.68 -17.32
CA GLN A 233 13.38 -4.43 -18.40
C GLN A 233 14.58 -3.69 -19.01
N GLY A 234 14.58 -2.36 -18.99
CA GLY A 234 15.58 -1.55 -19.64
C GLY A 234 17.00 -1.83 -19.17
N ARG A 235 17.14 -2.13 -17.86
CA ARG A 235 18.42 -2.49 -17.26
C ARG A 235 18.98 -3.80 -17.84
N GLU A 236 18.18 -4.87 -17.87
CA GLU A 236 18.59 -6.18 -18.40
C GLU A 236 18.95 -6.09 -19.89
N ALA A 237 18.28 -5.18 -20.63
CA ALA A 237 18.52 -4.93 -22.04
C ALA A 237 19.61 -3.87 -22.32
N GLY A 238 20.26 -3.29 -21.32
CA GLY A 238 21.31 -2.27 -21.50
C GLY A 238 20.80 -0.89 -21.93
N TRP A 239 19.58 -0.53 -21.56
CA TRP A 239 18.92 0.76 -21.85
C TRP A 239 18.83 1.08 -23.35
N PRO A 240 18.27 0.21 -24.19
CA PRO A 240 18.15 0.44 -25.63
C PRO A 240 17.19 1.60 -25.93
N TRP A 241 17.18 2.07 -27.19
CA TRP A 241 16.39 3.23 -27.62
C TRP A 241 14.88 3.13 -27.30
N TRP A 242 14.32 1.91 -27.33
CA TRP A 242 12.89 1.72 -27.02
C TRP A 242 12.52 2.08 -25.58
N THR A 243 13.45 2.03 -24.62
CA THR A 243 13.20 2.43 -23.23
C THR A 243 12.86 3.91 -23.16
N TRP A 244 13.61 4.74 -23.89
CA TRP A 244 13.37 6.18 -23.98
C TRP A 244 12.07 6.49 -24.74
N ALA A 245 11.77 5.73 -25.81
CA ALA A 245 10.51 5.81 -26.53
C ALA A 245 9.30 5.46 -25.60
N CYS A 246 9.42 4.44 -24.74
CA CYS A 246 8.41 4.11 -23.75
C CYS A 246 8.19 5.23 -22.73
N PHE A 247 9.27 5.88 -22.25
CA PHE A 247 9.12 7.03 -21.33
C PHE A 247 8.40 8.21 -22.00
N ALA A 248 8.77 8.53 -23.24
CA ALA A 248 8.09 9.57 -24.01
C ALA A 248 6.60 9.22 -24.26
N ALA A 249 6.33 7.97 -24.64
CA ALA A 249 4.96 7.47 -24.83
C ALA A 249 4.15 7.45 -23.52
N SER A 250 4.78 7.13 -22.38
CA SER A 250 4.16 7.24 -21.07
C SER A 250 3.71 8.67 -20.77
N LEU A 251 4.59 9.65 -21.01
CA LEU A 251 4.27 11.05 -20.82
C LEU A 251 3.10 11.50 -21.71
N ALA A 252 3.10 11.08 -22.98
CA ALA A 252 1.99 11.33 -23.90
C ALA A 252 0.68 10.68 -23.43
N ALA A 253 0.73 9.44 -22.92
CA ALA A 253 -0.43 8.74 -22.39
C ALA A 253 -0.97 9.40 -21.10
N PHE A 254 -0.10 9.92 -20.22
CA PHE A 254 -0.53 10.74 -19.08
C PHE A 254 -1.19 12.05 -19.52
N ALA A 255 -0.63 12.72 -20.53
CA ALA A 255 -1.23 13.92 -21.09
C ALA A 255 -2.61 13.63 -21.72
N LEU A 256 -2.72 12.53 -22.45
CA LEU A 256 -3.99 12.04 -22.99
C LEU A 256 -5.00 11.73 -21.88
N PHE A 257 -4.59 11.03 -20.82
CA PHE A 257 -5.43 10.77 -19.64
C PHE A 257 -5.99 12.07 -19.06
N VAL A 258 -5.11 13.06 -18.79
CA VAL A 258 -5.54 14.36 -18.26
C VAL A 258 -6.47 15.08 -19.23
N ALA A 259 -6.25 15.00 -20.54
CA ALA A 259 -7.11 15.61 -21.54
C ALA A 259 -8.52 14.96 -21.59
N LEU A 260 -8.58 13.61 -21.50
CA LEU A 260 -9.82 12.85 -21.43
C LEU A 260 -10.64 13.21 -20.18
N GLU A 261 -9.98 13.19 -19.00
CA GLU A 261 -10.61 13.53 -17.73
C GLU A 261 -11.19 14.96 -17.75
N ARG A 262 -10.42 15.95 -18.28
CA ARG A 262 -10.91 17.33 -18.47
C ARG A 262 -12.08 17.41 -19.44
N GLY A 263 -12.02 16.62 -20.50
CA GLY A 263 -13.09 16.58 -21.50
C GLY A 263 -14.39 16.02 -20.92
N ILE A 264 -14.32 14.98 -20.12
CA ILE A 264 -15.45 14.37 -19.43
C ILE A 264 -16.04 15.31 -18.39
N ASP A 265 -15.19 15.93 -17.56
CA ASP A 265 -15.59 16.87 -16.51
C ASP A 265 -16.30 18.10 -17.10
N ARG A 266 -15.76 18.70 -18.17
CA ARG A 266 -16.37 19.85 -18.88
C ARG A 266 -17.74 19.52 -19.50
N ARG A 267 -17.98 18.27 -19.86
CA ARG A 267 -19.26 17.81 -20.41
C ARG A 267 -20.27 17.42 -19.33
N GLY A 268 -19.94 17.66 -18.05
CA GLY A 268 -20.77 17.28 -16.91
C GLY A 268 -20.85 15.77 -16.69
N GLY A 269 -19.91 15.00 -17.27
CA GLY A 269 -19.78 13.57 -17.05
C GLY A 269 -19.10 13.24 -15.74
N ASP A 270 -18.90 11.92 -15.49
CA ASP A 270 -18.22 11.42 -14.31
C ASP A 270 -16.79 11.00 -14.67
N PRO A 271 -15.76 11.87 -14.55
CA PRO A 271 -14.39 11.50 -14.83
C PRO A 271 -13.89 10.42 -13.84
N LEU A 272 -12.92 9.61 -14.22
CA LEU A 272 -12.32 8.61 -13.34
C LEU A 272 -11.74 9.30 -12.09
N MET A 273 -11.12 10.46 -12.31
CA MET A 273 -10.49 11.27 -11.28
C MET A 273 -10.89 12.74 -11.44
N LYS A 274 -11.52 13.33 -10.43
CA LYS A 274 -11.83 14.77 -10.45
C LYS A 274 -10.54 15.57 -10.35
N LEU A 275 -10.11 16.15 -11.46
CA LEU A 275 -8.87 16.96 -11.53
C LEU A 275 -8.93 18.22 -10.66
N SER A 276 -10.13 18.70 -10.31
CA SER A 276 -10.32 19.81 -9.36
C SER A 276 -9.72 19.51 -7.96
N LEU A 277 -9.57 18.24 -7.57
CA LEU A 277 -8.90 17.85 -6.32
C LEU A 277 -7.43 18.31 -6.33
N PHE A 278 -6.78 18.29 -7.48
CA PHE A 278 -5.39 18.69 -7.62
C PHE A 278 -5.17 20.21 -7.61
N SER A 279 -6.21 21.00 -7.71
CA SER A 279 -6.12 22.45 -7.46
C SER A 279 -5.84 22.78 -5.98
N GLN A 280 -6.18 21.86 -5.09
CA GLN A 280 -5.87 21.99 -3.66
C GLN A 280 -4.41 21.59 -3.41
N ARG A 281 -3.56 22.58 -3.10
CA ARG A 281 -2.12 22.38 -2.84
C ARG A 281 -1.85 21.28 -1.80
N SER A 282 -2.67 21.18 -0.76
CA SER A 282 -2.52 20.14 0.28
C SER A 282 -2.75 18.73 -0.26
N PHE A 283 -3.67 18.57 -1.21
CA PHE A 283 -3.95 17.28 -1.84
C PHE A 283 -2.84 16.91 -2.81
N SER A 284 -2.45 17.78 -3.72
CA SER A 284 -1.39 17.51 -4.70
C SER A 284 -0.05 17.18 -4.06
N LEU A 285 0.40 18.00 -3.08
CA LEU A 285 1.61 17.71 -2.32
C LEU A 285 1.48 16.41 -1.52
N GLY A 286 0.29 16.15 -0.96
CA GLY A 286 0.00 14.93 -0.23
C GLY A 286 0.09 13.69 -1.09
N ILE A 287 -0.41 13.71 -2.33
CA ILE A 287 -0.31 12.60 -3.27
C ILE A 287 1.15 12.31 -3.65
N VAL A 288 1.95 13.33 -3.96
CA VAL A 288 3.38 13.16 -4.26
C VAL A 288 4.12 12.59 -3.04
N LEU A 289 3.78 13.06 -1.85
CA LEU A 289 4.36 12.57 -0.60
C LEU A 289 3.99 11.10 -0.34
N VAL A 290 2.75 10.70 -0.60
CA VAL A 290 2.30 9.32 -0.48
C VAL A 290 3.03 8.42 -1.49
N LEU A 291 3.15 8.83 -2.75
CA LEU A 291 3.95 8.13 -3.76
C LEU A 291 5.38 7.89 -3.27
N ALA A 292 6.06 8.95 -2.78
CA ALA A 292 7.42 8.86 -2.28
C ALA A 292 7.53 7.89 -1.09
N VAL A 293 6.67 8.03 -0.08
CA VAL A 293 6.69 7.20 1.13
C VAL A 293 6.45 5.73 0.83
N TYR A 294 5.51 5.40 -0.06
CA TYR A 294 5.26 4.00 -0.41
C TYR A 294 6.33 3.42 -1.35
N ALA A 295 6.97 4.26 -2.17
CA ALA A 295 8.14 3.85 -2.93
C ALA A 295 9.30 3.42 -2.01
N LEU A 296 9.60 4.19 -0.96
CA LEU A 296 10.60 3.83 0.04
C LEU A 296 10.27 2.48 0.71
N LEU A 297 9.03 2.37 1.20
CA LEU A 297 8.61 1.28 2.07
C LEU A 297 8.78 -0.07 1.38
N THR A 298 8.19 -0.22 0.20
CA THR A 298 8.18 -1.50 -0.52
C THR A 298 9.58 -1.89 -0.99
N SER A 299 10.32 -0.92 -1.55
CA SER A 299 11.64 -1.18 -2.13
C SER A 299 12.72 -1.46 -1.10
N TYR A 300 12.70 -0.73 0.02
CA TYR A 300 13.65 -0.96 1.10
C TYR A 300 13.50 -2.35 1.72
N TYR A 301 12.26 -2.79 1.95
CA TYR A 301 12.01 -4.13 2.47
C TYR A 301 12.41 -5.23 1.47
N LEU A 302 12.27 -4.99 0.17
CA LEU A 302 12.78 -5.91 -0.85
C LEU A 302 14.31 -6.03 -0.77
N ALA A 303 15.01 -4.89 -0.77
CA ALA A 303 16.47 -4.86 -0.67
C ALA A 303 16.99 -5.54 0.61
N LEU A 304 16.34 -5.27 1.75
CA LEU A 304 16.66 -5.90 3.03
C LEU A 304 16.41 -7.42 2.98
N SER A 305 15.28 -7.86 2.43
CA SER A 305 14.95 -9.29 2.31
C SER A 305 16.00 -10.06 1.54
N ILE A 306 16.40 -9.53 0.37
CA ILE A 306 17.44 -10.15 -0.46
C ILE A 306 18.79 -10.14 0.25
N SER A 307 19.16 -9.01 0.89
CA SER A 307 20.42 -8.90 1.61
C SER A 307 20.54 -9.88 2.78
N MET A 308 19.44 -10.11 3.53
CA MET A 308 19.43 -11.06 4.64
C MET A 308 19.45 -12.51 4.14
N GLN A 309 18.69 -12.84 3.10
CA GLN A 309 18.55 -14.22 2.63
C GLN A 309 19.69 -14.64 1.70
N GLU A 310 19.94 -13.88 0.62
CA GLU A 310 21.00 -14.22 -0.35
C GLU A 310 22.39 -13.78 0.11
N GLY A 311 22.47 -12.61 0.75
CA GLY A 311 23.74 -12.07 1.24
C GLY A 311 24.28 -12.81 2.46
N LEU A 312 23.44 -13.02 3.48
CA LEU A 312 23.83 -13.64 4.74
C LEU A 312 23.44 -15.13 4.85
N GLY A 313 22.74 -15.70 3.86
CA GLY A 313 22.28 -17.08 3.90
C GLY A 313 21.22 -17.35 4.97
N MET A 314 20.53 -16.29 5.46
CA MET A 314 19.51 -16.45 6.48
C MET A 314 18.27 -17.16 5.91
N SER A 315 17.61 -17.97 6.74
CA SER A 315 16.29 -18.48 6.40
C SER A 315 15.26 -17.35 6.27
N ALA A 316 14.18 -17.56 5.52
CA ALA A 316 13.08 -16.62 5.41
C ALA A 316 12.50 -16.22 6.78
N LEU A 317 12.43 -17.18 7.72
CA LEU A 317 12.01 -16.92 9.11
C LEU A 317 13.02 -16.01 9.83
N GLY A 318 14.32 -16.29 9.71
CA GLY A 318 15.38 -15.47 10.28
C GLY A 318 15.32 -14.04 9.75
N ALA A 319 15.21 -13.89 8.44
CA ALA A 319 15.00 -12.57 7.81
C ALA A 319 13.73 -11.89 8.34
N GLY A 320 12.61 -12.61 8.44
CA GLY A 320 11.35 -12.09 8.98
C GLY A 320 11.47 -11.61 10.43
N LEU A 321 12.24 -12.30 11.27
CA LEU A 321 12.47 -11.90 12.67
C LEU A 321 13.26 -10.60 12.78
N VAL A 322 14.14 -10.27 11.84
CA VAL A 322 14.86 -8.99 11.80
C VAL A 322 13.91 -7.79 11.71
N TYR A 323 12.76 -7.96 11.06
CA TYR A 323 11.73 -6.91 10.96
C TYR A 323 10.91 -6.73 12.24
N THR A 324 10.86 -7.71 13.12
CA THR A 324 9.95 -7.71 14.28
C THR A 324 10.16 -6.50 15.22
N PRO A 325 11.39 -6.13 15.61
CA PRO A 325 11.62 -4.94 16.43
C PRO A 325 11.14 -3.65 15.74
N ALA A 326 11.34 -3.57 14.43
CA ALA A 326 10.89 -2.45 13.62
C ALA A 326 9.36 -2.36 13.58
N ALA A 327 8.67 -3.50 13.41
CA ALA A 327 7.21 -3.57 13.41
C ALA A 327 6.60 -3.12 14.75
N VAL A 328 7.16 -3.56 15.86
CA VAL A 328 6.75 -3.13 17.21
C VAL A 328 6.97 -1.63 17.37
N THR A 329 8.14 -1.13 16.97
CA THR A 329 8.47 0.31 17.04
C THR A 329 7.50 1.15 16.20
N PHE A 330 7.23 0.73 14.97
CA PHE A 330 6.24 1.40 14.10
C PHE A 330 4.86 1.47 14.76
N PHE A 331 4.39 0.37 15.33
CA PHE A 331 3.08 0.31 15.99
C PHE A 331 3.01 1.27 17.19
N VAL A 332 4.04 1.29 18.02
CA VAL A 332 4.11 2.18 19.20
C VAL A 332 4.07 3.65 18.77
N PHE A 333 4.88 4.04 17.80
CA PHE A 333 4.96 5.43 17.34
C PHE A 333 3.79 5.85 16.46
N SER A 334 3.18 4.94 15.71
CA SER A 334 1.92 5.17 15.00
C SER A 334 0.77 5.48 15.98
N LYS A 335 0.69 4.73 17.09
CA LYS A 335 -0.27 5.01 18.17
C LYS A 335 0.03 6.32 18.90
N ALA A 336 1.31 6.61 19.15
CA ALA A 336 1.76 7.88 19.72
C ALA A 336 1.41 9.07 18.82
N ALA A 337 1.57 8.94 17.50
CA ALA A 337 1.22 9.96 16.52
C ALA A 337 -0.25 10.37 16.62
N GLY A 338 -1.17 9.43 16.86
CA GLY A 338 -2.59 9.72 17.08
C GLY A 338 -2.86 10.66 18.27
N ARG A 339 -1.99 10.63 19.30
CA ARG A 339 -2.06 11.51 20.48
C ARG A 339 -1.28 12.81 20.28
N LEU A 340 -0.20 12.78 19.52
CA LEU A 340 0.70 13.93 19.31
C LEU A 340 0.17 14.89 18.25
N VAL A 341 -0.46 14.41 17.19
CA VAL A 341 -0.96 15.24 16.08
C VAL A 341 -2.01 16.27 16.53
N PRO A 342 -3.01 15.94 17.37
CA PRO A 342 -3.93 16.95 17.88
C PRO A 342 -3.23 18.07 18.65
N LYS A 343 -2.11 17.78 19.35
CA LYS A 343 -1.37 18.72 20.18
C LYS A 343 -0.33 19.54 19.40
N TYR A 344 0.42 18.89 18.50
CA TYR A 344 1.57 19.51 17.81
C TYR A 344 1.35 19.69 16.29
N GLY A 345 0.24 19.20 15.74
CA GLY A 345 -0.14 19.37 14.34
C GLY A 345 0.92 18.81 13.37
N ARG A 346 1.26 19.61 12.36
CA ARG A 346 2.22 19.24 11.29
C ARG A 346 3.62 18.92 11.79
N ARG A 347 4.05 19.47 12.92
CA ARG A 347 5.39 19.22 13.48
C ARG A 347 5.65 17.72 13.70
N VAL A 348 4.62 16.94 14.02
CA VAL A 348 4.76 15.47 14.16
C VAL A 348 5.18 14.81 12.85
N LEU A 349 4.59 15.25 11.73
CA LEU A 349 4.95 14.74 10.40
C LEU A 349 6.36 15.20 10.00
N GLU A 350 6.72 16.45 10.30
CA GLU A 350 8.07 17.01 10.04
C GLU A 350 9.15 16.21 10.77
N VAL A 351 8.98 15.99 12.08
CA VAL A 351 9.88 15.17 12.88
C VAL A 351 9.91 13.74 12.34
N GLY A 352 8.74 13.16 12.04
CA GLY A 352 8.64 11.82 11.46
C GLY A 352 9.41 11.67 10.15
N ALA A 353 9.30 12.64 9.24
CA ALA A 353 10.00 12.62 7.96
C ALA A 353 11.52 12.76 8.11
N VAL A 354 11.98 13.63 9.01
CA VAL A 354 13.43 13.79 9.31
C VAL A 354 14.00 12.53 9.94
N VAL A 355 13.31 11.96 10.94
CA VAL A 355 13.75 10.72 11.61
C VAL A 355 13.78 9.55 10.63
N LEU A 356 12.78 9.46 9.71
CA LEU A 356 12.76 8.46 8.65
C LEU A 356 13.98 8.56 7.73
N ALA A 357 14.29 9.76 7.24
CA ALA A 357 15.44 10.02 6.38
C ALA A 357 16.75 9.71 7.11
N THR A 358 16.86 10.12 8.39
CA THR A 358 18.03 9.82 9.24
C THR A 358 18.22 8.31 9.42
N GLY A 359 17.14 7.54 9.56
CA GLY A 359 17.20 6.09 9.67
C GLY A 359 17.76 5.43 8.41
N TYR A 360 17.34 5.87 7.22
CA TYR A 360 17.90 5.37 5.94
C TYR A 360 19.35 5.78 5.77
N LEU A 361 19.70 7.04 6.12
CA LEU A 361 21.09 7.51 6.09
C LEU A 361 21.97 6.71 7.05
N ALA A 362 21.49 6.46 8.27
CA ALA A 362 22.21 5.66 9.27
C ALA A 362 22.51 4.25 8.76
N THR A 363 21.55 3.59 8.09
CA THR A 363 21.79 2.29 7.46
C THR A 363 22.91 2.37 6.43
N ALA A 364 22.87 3.36 5.54
CA ALA A 364 23.88 3.54 4.50
C ALA A 364 25.26 3.81 5.11
N VAL A 365 25.35 4.73 6.08
CA VAL A 365 26.61 5.10 6.74
C VAL A 365 27.22 3.91 7.48
N VAL A 366 26.43 3.18 8.26
CA VAL A 366 26.89 1.99 8.98
C VAL A 366 27.47 0.95 8.04
N LEU A 367 26.81 0.68 6.91
CA LEU A 367 27.27 -0.32 5.95
C LEU A 367 28.50 0.15 5.13
N LEU A 368 28.60 1.44 4.83
CA LEU A 368 29.75 2.01 4.10
C LEU A 368 30.98 2.25 5.02
N SER A 369 30.81 2.28 6.34
CA SER A 369 31.90 2.46 7.31
C SER A 369 32.76 1.21 7.51
N GLY A 370 32.49 0.12 6.80
CA GLY A 370 33.34 -1.06 6.76
C GLY A 370 32.93 -2.25 7.64
N PRO A 371 31.96 -2.20 8.60
CA PRO A 371 31.56 -3.42 9.27
C PRO A 371 30.78 -4.31 8.28
N ARG A 372 31.02 -5.62 8.37
CA ARG A 372 30.26 -6.59 7.60
C ARG A 372 28.77 -6.49 7.93
N LEU A 373 27.92 -6.65 6.91
CA LEU A 373 26.47 -6.72 7.10
C LEU A 373 26.13 -7.77 8.17
N THR A 374 25.43 -7.36 9.22
CA THR A 374 24.90 -8.25 10.25
C THR A 374 23.54 -7.75 10.71
N PRO A 375 22.61 -8.65 11.13
CA PRO A 375 21.30 -8.25 11.64
C PRO A 375 21.38 -7.26 12.81
N LEU A 376 22.33 -7.44 13.73
CA LEU A 376 22.50 -6.58 14.90
C LEU A 376 22.84 -5.13 14.55
N LEU A 377 23.54 -4.88 13.45
CA LEU A 377 23.85 -3.54 12.95
C LEU A 377 22.63 -2.87 12.32
N ILE A 378 21.77 -3.67 11.68
CA ILE A 378 20.63 -3.16 10.92
C ILE A 378 19.41 -2.92 11.81
N ILE A 379 19.17 -3.74 12.84
CA ILE A 379 17.99 -3.61 13.71
C ILE A 379 17.85 -2.20 14.32
N PRO A 380 18.88 -1.54 14.88
CA PRO A 380 18.73 -0.18 15.41
C PRO A 380 18.33 0.84 14.35
N THR A 381 18.89 0.74 13.15
CA THR A 381 18.56 1.66 12.04
C THR A 381 17.15 1.42 11.51
N LEU A 382 16.69 0.16 11.46
CA LEU A 382 15.31 -0.22 11.16
C LEU A 382 14.32 0.35 12.19
N MET A 383 14.66 0.25 13.48
CA MET A 383 13.85 0.83 14.55
C MET A 383 13.75 2.35 14.39
N LEU A 384 14.86 3.03 14.10
CA LEU A 384 14.88 4.47 13.87
C LEU A 384 13.99 4.87 12.69
N GLN A 385 14.06 4.16 11.55
CA GLN A 385 13.16 4.35 10.43
C GLN A 385 11.69 4.16 10.82
N SER A 386 11.41 3.13 11.63
CA SER A 386 10.07 2.78 12.08
C SER A 386 9.49 3.83 13.04
N VAL A 387 10.31 4.50 13.86
CA VAL A 387 9.90 5.70 14.60
C VAL A 387 9.40 6.77 13.63
N GLY A 388 10.23 7.11 12.64
CA GLY A 388 9.89 8.11 11.64
C GLY A 388 8.64 7.75 10.82
N GLY A 389 8.57 6.50 10.35
CA GLY A 389 7.44 5.96 9.61
C GLY A 389 6.13 5.99 10.40
N GLY A 390 6.15 5.59 11.68
CA GLY A 390 4.99 5.62 12.57
C GLY A 390 4.46 7.04 12.80
N LEU A 391 5.37 8.01 12.96
CA LEU A 391 5.01 9.43 13.13
C LEU A 391 4.54 10.09 11.82
N LEU A 392 4.95 9.60 10.67
CA LEU A 392 4.65 10.20 9.37
C LEU A 392 3.44 9.55 8.67
N ILE A 393 3.45 8.23 8.45
CA ILE A 393 2.56 7.54 7.51
C ILE A 393 1.10 7.62 7.96
N THR A 394 0.83 7.26 9.22
CA THR A 394 -0.54 7.23 9.74
C THR A 394 -1.20 8.60 9.75
N PRO A 395 -0.56 9.68 10.24
CA PRO A 395 -1.17 11.01 10.20
C PRO A 395 -1.21 11.63 8.81
N LEU A 396 -0.28 11.24 7.90
CA LEU A 396 -0.23 11.75 6.54
C LEU A 396 -1.55 11.53 5.80
N LEU A 397 -2.04 10.30 5.80
CA LEU A 397 -3.29 9.92 5.12
C LEU A 397 -4.47 10.76 5.63
N ASN A 398 -4.56 10.93 6.95
CA ASN A 398 -5.58 11.76 7.57
C ASN A 398 -5.43 13.24 7.20
N THR A 399 -4.20 13.75 7.15
CA THR A 399 -3.92 15.17 6.82
C THR A 399 -4.30 15.49 5.39
N VAL A 400 -4.01 14.59 4.44
CA VAL A 400 -4.36 14.76 3.02
C VAL A 400 -5.87 14.77 2.82
N LEU A 401 -6.60 13.90 3.50
CA LEU A 401 -8.06 13.79 3.35
C LEU A 401 -8.85 14.79 4.21
N SER A 402 -8.26 15.36 5.25
CA SER A 402 -8.99 16.22 6.21
C SER A 402 -9.56 17.52 5.64
N ARG A 403 -9.09 17.95 4.46
CA ARG A 403 -9.53 19.17 3.78
C ARG A 403 -10.44 18.90 2.58
N ILE A 404 -10.74 17.63 2.32
CA ILE A 404 -11.57 17.24 1.19
C ILE A 404 -13.04 17.30 1.62
N ALA A 405 -13.88 17.86 0.75
CA ALA A 405 -15.31 17.94 0.98
C ALA A 405 -15.91 16.53 1.12
N PRO A 406 -16.87 16.32 2.03
CA PRO A 406 -17.45 14.99 2.31
C PRO A 406 -17.95 14.26 1.05
N GLU A 407 -18.46 15.00 0.06
CA GLU A 407 -19.01 14.47 -1.20
C GLU A 407 -17.91 13.88 -2.12
N THR A 408 -16.66 14.32 -1.97
CA THR A 408 -15.53 13.91 -2.81
C THR A 408 -14.49 13.08 -2.07
N VAL A 409 -14.64 12.84 -0.76
CA VAL A 409 -13.70 12.05 0.07
C VAL A 409 -13.51 10.64 -0.49
N GLY A 410 -14.57 10.01 -0.99
CA GLY A 410 -14.49 8.67 -1.59
C GLY A 410 -13.55 8.65 -2.81
N THR A 411 -13.71 9.60 -3.74
CA THR A 411 -12.84 9.74 -4.91
C THR A 411 -11.40 10.06 -4.49
N ALA A 412 -11.23 11.00 -3.55
CA ALA A 412 -9.91 11.38 -3.05
C ALA A 412 -9.19 10.21 -2.36
N SER A 413 -9.90 9.39 -1.60
CA SER A 413 -9.36 8.16 -0.98
C SER A 413 -8.94 7.13 -2.02
N GLY A 414 -9.72 6.99 -3.10
CA GLY A 414 -9.35 6.13 -4.23
C GLY A 414 -8.06 6.60 -4.90
N VAL A 415 -7.93 7.89 -5.19
CA VAL A 415 -6.69 8.49 -5.74
C VAL A 415 -5.50 8.27 -4.80
N LEU A 416 -5.70 8.48 -3.49
CA LEU A 416 -4.68 8.28 -2.48
C LEU A 416 -4.19 6.83 -2.45
N SER A 417 -5.10 5.87 -2.46
CA SER A 417 -4.77 4.45 -2.47
C SER A 417 -4.12 4.02 -3.79
N THR A 418 -4.55 4.57 -4.92
CA THR A 418 -3.89 4.39 -6.21
C THR A 418 -2.44 4.90 -6.16
N ALA A 419 -2.21 6.08 -5.57
CA ALA A 419 -0.87 6.65 -5.38
C ALA A 419 0.02 5.75 -4.51
N GLN A 420 -0.52 5.11 -3.48
CA GLN A 420 0.21 4.14 -2.65
C GLN A 420 0.74 2.97 -3.49
N GLN A 421 -0.11 2.39 -4.33
CA GLN A 421 0.26 1.24 -5.16
C GLN A 421 1.24 1.62 -6.27
N ILE A 422 1.02 2.75 -6.94
CA ILE A 422 1.95 3.30 -7.95
C ILE A 422 3.31 3.56 -7.30
N GLY A 423 3.32 4.20 -6.12
CA GLY A 423 4.53 4.44 -5.35
C GLY A 423 5.29 3.15 -5.09
N GLY A 424 4.61 2.12 -4.57
CA GLY A 424 5.21 0.80 -4.33
C GLY A 424 5.82 0.18 -5.58
N ALA A 425 5.09 0.17 -6.68
CA ALA A 425 5.57 -0.39 -7.96
C ALA A 425 6.80 0.36 -8.50
N LEU A 426 6.76 1.70 -8.50
CA LEU A 426 7.89 2.54 -8.92
C LEU A 426 9.10 2.37 -7.99
N GLY A 427 8.87 2.26 -6.68
CA GLY A 427 9.93 1.99 -5.71
C GLY A 427 10.66 0.69 -6.01
N VAL A 428 9.92 -0.40 -6.24
CA VAL A 428 10.51 -1.70 -6.62
C VAL A 428 11.31 -1.58 -7.91
N ALA A 429 10.82 -0.85 -8.91
CA ALA A 429 11.51 -0.68 -10.18
C ALA A 429 12.79 0.16 -10.03
N VAL A 430 12.73 1.32 -9.38
CA VAL A 430 13.85 2.27 -9.27
C VAL A 430 14.91 1.80 -8.29
N VAL A 431 14.51 1.53 -7.04
CA VAL A 431 15.47 1.14 -5.98
C VAL A 431 15.95 -0.30 -6.22
N GLY A 432 15.08 -1.17 -6.74
CA GLY A 432 15.47 -2.51 -7.15
C GLY A 432 16.55 -2.46 -8.25
N ALA A 433 16.41 -1.58 -9.25
CA ALA A 433 17.44 -1.39 -10.26
C ALA A 433 18.79 -0.96 -9.66
N VAL A 434 18.79 -0.05 -8.68
CA VAL A 434 20.00 0.36 -7.96
C VAL A 434 20.60 -0.79 -7.18
N PHE A 435 19.78 -1.52 -6.42
CA PHE A 435 20.20 -2.67 -5.63
C PHE A 435 20.90 -3.72 -6.51
N PHE A 436 20.21 -4.22 -7.52
CA PHE A 436 20.74 -5.29 -8.38
C PHE A 436 21.91 -4.83 -9.26
N ASN A 437 22.02 -3.55 -9.58
CA ASN A 437 23.21 -3.03 -10.28
C ASN A 437 24.45 -3.00 -9.38
N SER A 438 24.25 -2.84 -8.07
CA SER A 438 25.32 -2.79 -7.07
C SER A 438 25.62 -4.17 -6.48
N PHE A 439 24.75 -5.16 -6.66
CA PHE A 439 24.90 -6.51 -6.11
C PHE A 439 25.79 -7.35 -7.06
N ARG A 440 27.08 -7.50 -6.71
CA ARG A 440 28.09 -8.22 -7.51
C ARG A 440 28.73 -9.36 -6.70
N PRO A 441 28.00 -10.45 -6.44
CA PRO A 441 28.45 -11.52 -5.53
C PRO A 441 29.67 -12.29 -6.05
N GLU A 442 29.94 -12.27 -7.34
CA GLU A 442 31.11 -12.95 -7.95
C GLU A 442 32.43 -12.21 -7.70
N ALA A 443 32.38 -10.85 -7.55
CA ALA A 443 33.55 -10.03 -7.33
C ALA A 443 33.92 -9.90 -5.84
N ASP A 444 32.91 -9.70 -4.99
CA ASP A 444 33.11 -9.23 -3.60
C ASP A 444 32.74 -10.29 -2.55
N GLY A 445 32.17 -11.41 -2.98
CA GLY A 445 31.53 -12.37 -2.09
C GLY A 445 30.10 -11.94 -1.68
N LYS A 446 29.24 -12.90 -1.38
CA LYS A 446 27.78 -12.66 -1.21
C LYS A 446 27.45 -11.65 -0.12
N ALA A 447 28.09 -11.74 1.06
CA ALA A 447 27.77 -10.90 2.19
C ALA A 447 28.24 -9.44 1.99
N GLU A 448 29.41 -9.24 1.39
CA GLU A 448 29.97 -7.92 1.12
C GLU A 448 29.21 -7.23 -0.01
N ALA A 449 28.97 -7.95 -1.11
CA ALA A 449 28.15 -7.47 -2.23
C ALA A 449 26.73 -7.08 -1.76
N ALA A 450 26.10 -7.86 -0.88
CA ALA A 450 24.79 -7.56 -0.33
C ALA A 450 24.83 -6.31 0.58
N GLY A 451 25.86 -6.18 1.42
CA GLY A 451 26.08 -5.00 2.25
C GLY A 451 26.22 -3.73 1.43
N HIS A 452 27.05 -3.77 0.38
CA HIS A 452 27.24 -2.64 -0.53
C HIS A 452 25.95 -2.30 -1.31
N ALA A 453 25.28 -3.28 -1.89
CA ALA A 453 24.03 -3.09 -2.62
C ALA A 453 22.93 -2.52 -1.73
N PHE A 454 22.85 -2.99 -0.47
CA PHE A 454 21.89 -2.48 0.50
C PHE A 454 22.23 -1.05 0.95
N ALA A 455 23.51 -0.70 1.08
CA ALA A 455 23.95 0.66 1.37
C ALA A 455 23.54 1.62 0.22
N MET A 456 23.80 1.25 -1.04
CA MET A 456 23.42 2.07 -2.21
C MET A 456 21.90 2.24 -2.33
N SER A 457 21.14 1.19 -2.07
CA SER A 457 19.68 1.26 -1.98
C SER A 457 19.21 2.16 -0.84
N SER A 458 19.89 2.11 0.31
CA SER A 458 19.59 2.95 1.47
C SER A 458 19.90 4.43 1.22
N LEU A 459 20.94 4.75 0.46
CA LEU A 459 21.21 6.12 0.00
C LEU A 459 20.10 6.61 -0.95
N THR A 460 19.66 5.77 -1.88
CA THR A 460 18.58 6.12 -2.81
C THR A 460 17.26 6.36 -2.05
N THR A 461 16.91 5.49 -1.11
CA THR A 461 15.74 5.68 -0.25
C THR A 461 15.89 6.89 0.66
N CYS A 462 17.09 7.19 1.17
CA CYS A 462 17.37 8.41 1.92
C CYS A 462 17.11 9.67 1.06
N ALA A 463 17.57 9.70 -0.18
CA ALA A 463 17.31 10.83 -1.09
C ALA A 463 15.80 11.06 -1.32
N ILE A 464 15.03 9.98 -1.53
CA ILE A 464 13.58 10.06 -1.65
C ILE A 464 12.94 10.51 -0.32
N ALA A 465 13.45 10.04 0.83
CA ALA A 465 12.96 10.44 2.16
C ALA A 465 13.24 11.92 2.46
N VAL A 466 14.39 12.45 2.04
CA VAL A 466 14.70 13.88 2.11
C VAL A 466 13.73 14.69 1.25
N LEU A 467 13.45 14.24 0.02
CA LEU A 467 12.42 14.86 -0.82
C LEU A 467 11.06 14.85 -0.12
N ALA A 468 10.68 13.71 0.47
CA ALA A 468 9.44 13.60 1.25
C ALA A 468 9.43 14.56 2.43
N ALA A 469 10.55 14.72 3.16
CA ALA A 469 10.67 15.69 4.26
C ALA A 469 10.47 17.13 3.74
N VAL A 470 11.10 17.52 2.65
CA VAL A 470 10.91 18.83 2.02
C VAL A 470 9.45 19.06 1.66
N LEU A 471 8.77 18.06 1.08
CA LEU A 471 7.34 18.15 0.74
C LEU A 471 6.46 18.32 1.98
N VAL A 472 6.79 17.66 3.11
CA VAL A 472 6.09 17.85 4.39
C VAL A 472 6.21 19.30 4.87
N PHE A 473 7.41 19.93 4.78
CA PHE A 473 7.60 21.34 5.12
C PHE A 473 6.85 22.31 4.20
N LEU A 474 6.53 21.89 2.97
CA LEU A 474 5.74 22.69 2.02
C LEU A 474 4.22 22.53 2.21
N LEU A 475 3.75 21.55 3.00
CA LEU A 475 2.32 21.41 3.31
C LEU A 475 1.79 22.65 4.03
N PRO A 476 0.59 23.15 3.68
CA PRO A 476 0.02 24.31 4.32
C PRO A 476 -0.22 24.08 5.83
N ASN A 477 0.26 25.03 6.66
CA ASN A 477 0.02 24.98 8.11
C ASN A 477 -1.46 25.29 8.39
N LYS A 478 -2.14 24.46 9.16
CA LYS A 478 -3.37 24.85 9.84
C LYS A 478 -2.95 25.54 11.14
N LYS A 479 -3.18 26.86 11.27
CA LYS A 479 -3.25 27.43 12.61
C LYS A 479 -4.35 26.67 13.35
N ALA A 480 -4.02 26.06 14.48
CA ALA A 480 -5.05 25.55 15.39
C ALA A 480 -6.06 26.70 15.62
N PRO A 481 -7.39 26.43 15.66
CA PRO A 481 -8.32 27.40 16.14
C PRO A 481 -7.80 27.84 17.52
N ALA A 482 -7.62 29.13 17.74
CA ALA A 482 -7.34 29.65 19.07
C ALA A 482 -8.44 29.10 19.97
N ALA A 483 -8.05 28.37 21.02
CA ALA A 483 -8.96 28.01 22.09
C ALA A 483 -9.47 29.32 22.68
N GLY A 484 -10.70 29.69 22.31
CA GLY A 484 -11.47 30.74 22.96
C GLY A 484 -12.22 30.17 24.14
#